data_ab2355423aee6567972a0ceb7dfd588b
#
_entry.id   ab2355423aee6567972a0ceb7dfd588b
#
_cell.length_a   1.000
_cell.length_b   1.000
_cell.length_c   1.000
_cell.angle_alpha   90.00
_cell.angle_beta   90.00
_cell.angle_gamma   90.00
#
_symmetry.space_group_name_H-M   'P 1'
#
loop_
_entity.id
_entity.type
_entity.pdbx_description
1 polymer ?
#
loop_
_entity_poly.entity_id
_entity_poly.type
_entity_poly.pdbx_seq_one_letter_code
_entity_poly.pdbx_strand_id
1 'polypeptide(L)'
;MKKNILLVGPVLTRSGYGEQARFALRSLRSQPDLFDVYIKPLTWGETSWLIEDTPERRWIDETIEKTIGYIQQGGKFDISLQVTIPNEFENLAAKNIGYTAGIETTIAAPEWINSCNQMDSVIVVSNHSKNVLESSKFEGVDDKTNERIFLENTTSINVVNYPVKTFDNLPKLNLQLDTEFNFLTVAQMGHRKNLNTTIKCFIEEFHDENVGLVVKTNLAKNSLIDRNTCKANIKSVIDSLNVENRKCKVYLLHGNMTDEEMHALYVDENINAMVAIPHGEGYGLPIFEAAYSGLPVISVGWSGQCDFLYDKQMPPKPHFYEVAFDIRPVPQEALWAGVIVEQSGWAYAREESTKQQMRQCFDDIRNNNEDSYALKSCERAAELSKAFSKEKMYGDFVNLVTDAKKLQDVQEEVEDLLNDLL
;
A
#
# COMPACT_ATOMS: atom_id res chain seq x y z
N MET A 1 -32.95 -4.93 -7.31
CA MET A 1 -33.10 -3.69 -6.51
C MET A 1 -31.68 -3.26 -6.12
N LYS A 2 -31.31 -1.99 -6.32
CA LYS A 2 -29.98 -1.49 -5.92
C LYS A 2 -29.78 -1.64 -4.42
N LYS A 3 -28.58 -1.95 -3.97
CA LYS A 3 -28.20 -1.99 -2.56
C LYS A 3 -27.70 -0.62 -2.10
N ASN A 4 -28.23 -0.14 -1.00
CA ASN A 4 -27.73 1.07 -0.34
C ASN A 4 -26.46 0.72 0.42
N ILE A 5 -25.30 1.19 -0.07
CA ILE A 5 -23.99 0.90 0.53
C ILE A 5 -23.38 2.18 1.15
N LEU A 6 -23.05 2.09 2.44
CA LEU A 6 -22.34 3.13 3.18
C LEU A 6 -20.83 2.81 3.16
N LEU A 7 -20.05 3.60 2.45
CA LEU A 7 -18.60 3.59 2.59
C LEU A 7 -18.17 4.53 3.72
N VAL A 8 -17.51 3.98 4.72
CA VAL A 8 -16.88 4.72 5.83
C VAL A 8 -15.37 4.69 5.61
N GLY A 9 -14.73 5.84 5.44
CA GLY A 9 -13.30 5.85 5.18
C GLY A 9 -12.71 7.23 4.88
N PRO A 10 -11.37 7.36 4.84
CA PRO A 10 -10.68 8.63 4.71
C PRO A 10 -10.59 9.11 3.25
N VAL A 11 -11.71 9.14 2.54
CA VAL A 11 -11.82 9.40 1.09
C VAL A 11 -11.17 10.72 0.63
N LEU A 12 -11.07 11.71 1.52
CA LEU A 12 -10.54 13.04 1.23
C LEU A 12 -9.06 13.21 1.61
N THR A 13 -8.39 12.18 2.13
CA THR A 13 -7.01 12.30 2.62
C THR A 13 -5.98 11.84 1.57
N ARG A 14 -4.80 12.48 1.59
CA ARG A 14 -3.63 12.06 0.80
C ARG A 14 -2.81 11.04 1.60
N SER A 15 -3.39 9.87 1.80
CA SER A 15 -2.80 8.74 2.50
C SER A 15 -3.01 7.43 1.75
N GLY A 16 -2.29 6.36 2.13
CA GLY A 16 -2.53 5.02 1.61
C GLY A 16 -3.97 4.55 1.83
N TYR A 17 -4.53 4.78 3.02
CA TYR A 17 -5.94 4.50 3.31
C TYR A 17 -6.90 5.40 2.54
N GLY A 18 -6.52 6.65 2.25
CA GLY A 18 -7.29 7.53 1.37
C GLY A 18 -7.38 6.97 -0.06
N GLU A 19 -6.27 6.49 -0.60
CA GLU A 19 -6.28 5.84 -1.92
C GLU A 19 -7.06 4.53 -1.91
N GLN A 20 -6.95 3.74 -0.84
CA GLN A 20 -7.74 2.54 -0.63
C GLN A 20 -9.25 2.83 -0.63
N ALA A 21 -9.68 3.87 0.08
CA ALA A 21 -11.07 4.30 0.10
C ALA A 21 -11.56 4.77 -1.28
N ARG A 22 -10.74 5.52 -2.02
CA ARG A 22 -11.08 5.95 -3.39
C ARG A 22 -11.09 4.79 -4.39
N PHE A 23 -10.20 3.80 -4.23
CA PHE A 23 -10.26 2.57 -5.02
C PHE A 23 -11.60 1.85 -4.81
N ALA A 24 -12.02 1.67 -3.55
CA ALA A 24 -13.32 1.07 -3.24
C ALA A 24 -14.48 1.89 -3.86
N LEU A 25 -14.47 3.22 -3.73
CA LEU A 25 -15.48 4.10 -4.35
C LEU A 25 -15.52 3.97 -5.86
N ARG A 26 -14.38 3.97 -6.53
CA ARG A 26 -14.28 3.82 -7.99
C ARG A 26 -14.82 2.45 -8.43
N SER A 27 -14.53 1.40 -7.66
CA SER A 27 -15.03 0.05 -7.91
C SER A 27 -16.55 -0.01 -7.79
N LEU A 28 -17.14 0.53 -6.71
CA LEU A 28 -18.60 0.60 -6.54
C LEU A 28 -19.27 1.44 -7.63
N ARG A 29 -18.67 2.59 -7.97
CA ARG A 29 -19.18 3.48 -9.01
C ARG A 29 -19.15 2.88 -10.42
N SER A 30 -18.27 1.91 -10.67
CA SER A 30 -18.22 1.18 -11.95
C SER A 30 -19.47 0.31 -12.19
N GLN A 31 -20.25 0.03 -11.13
CA GLN A 31 -21.46 -0.79 -11.17
C GLN A 31 -22.68 0.01 -10.65
N PRO A 32 -23.10 1.06 -11.34
CA PRO A 32 -24.14 1.98 -10.86
C PRO A 32 -25.53 1.32 -10.77
N ASP A 33 -25.73 0.19 -11.42
CA ASP A 33 -26.98 -0.57 -11.36
C ASP A 33 -27.08 -1.48 -10.14
N LEU A 34 -25.95 -1.81 -9.51
CA LEU A 34 -25.90 -2.65 -8.32
C LEU A 34 -25.97 -1.83 -7.03
N PHE A 35 -25.38 -0.64 -6.99
CA PHE A 35 -25.19 0.13 -5.77
C PHE A 35 -25.77 1.54 -5.85
N ASP A 36 -26.38 1.98 -4.77
CA ASP A 36 -26.60 3.37 -4.42
C ASP A 36 -25.60 3.73 -3.30
N VAL A 37 -24.58 4.54 -3.64
CA VAL A 37 -23.41 4.78 -2.79
C VAL A 37 -23.66 5.98 -1.88
N TYR A 38 -23.26 5.82 -0.62
CA TYR A 38 -23.25 6.82 0.44
C TYR A 38 -21.86 6.88 1.08
N ILE A 39 -21.43 8.04 1.58
CA ILE A 39 -20.08 8.23 2.13
C ILE A 39 -20.16 8.87 3.51
N LYS A 40 -19.51 8.24 4.50
CA LYS A 40 -19.17 8.83 5.81
C LYS A 40 -17.65 9.05 5.83
N PRO A 41 -17.16 10.30 5.63
CA PRO A 41 -15.73 10.55 5.58
C PRO A 41 -15.10 10.43 6.97
N LEU A 42 -13.90 9.84 7.03
CA LEU A 42 -13.05 9.82 8.21
C LEU A 42 -11.84 10.75 8.04
N THR A 43 -11.32 11.24 9.14
CA THR A 43 -9.97 11.84 9.19
C THR A 43 -8.94 10.72 9.33
N TRP A 44 -7.73 10.91 8.80
CA TRP A 44 -6.66 9.92 8.88
C TRP A 44 -5.36 10.58 9.31
N GLY A 45 -5.07 10.48 10.59
CA GLY A 45 -3.86 11.04 11.18
C GLY A 45 -3.59 12.49 10.76
N GLU A 46 -2.34 12.88 10.73
CA GLU A 46 -1.88 14.20 10.29
C GLU A 46 -1.51 14.17 8.79
N THR A 47 -2.48 13.93 7.91
CA THR A 47 -2.26 13.90 6.47
C THR A 47 -2.82 15.14 5.78
N SER A 48 -2.28 15.47 4.60
CA SER A 48 -2.89 16.49 3.72
C SER A 48 -4.20 15.99 3.15
N TRP A 49 -5.08 16.94 2.79
CA TRP A 49 -6.36 16.66 2.15
C TRP A 49 -6.27 16.89 0.65
N LEU A 50 -7.17 16.25 -0.10
CA LEU A 50 -7.42 16.57 -1.50
C LEU A 50 -8.11 17.94 -1.56
N ILE A 51 -7.45 18.91 -2.17
CA ILE A 51 -7.96 20.28 -2.33
C ILE A 51 -8.28 20.61 -3.79
N GLU A 52 -7.83 19.77 -4.71
CA GLU A 52 -8.04 19.95 -6.13
C GLU A 52 -9.51 19.76 -6.51
N ASP A 53 -10.03 20.69 -7.30
CA ASP A 53 -11.40 20.66 -7.83
C ASP A 53 -11.47 19.72 -9.06
N THR A 54 -11.47 18.41 -8.80
CA THR A 54 -11.62 17.37 -9.83
C THR A 54 -13.06 16.86 -9.91
N PRO A 55 -13.47 16.23 -11.04
CA PRO A 55 -14.77 15.57 -11.14
C PRO A 55 -15.00 14.50 -10.05
N GLU A 56 -13.96 13.77 -9.68
CA GLU A 56 -14.03 12.77 -8.59
C GLU A 56 -14.28 13.44 -7.24
N ARG A 57 -13.56 14.54 -6.95
CA ARG A 57 -13.74 15.28 -5.70
C ARG A 57 -15.15 15.85 -5.58
N ARG A 58 -15.69 16.48 -6.62
CA ARG A 58 -17.07 17.00 -6.63
C ARG A 58 -18.08 15.89 -6.37
N TRP A 59 -17.92 14.75 -7.05
CA TRP A 59 -18.81 13.61 -6.84
C TRP A 59 -18.75 13.06 -5.41
N ILE A 60 -17.58 13.05 -4.77
CA ILE A 60 -17.43 12.67 -3.37
C ILE A 60 -18.17 13.66 -2.47
N ASP A 61 -17.99 14.98 -2.69
CA ASP A 61 -18.64 16.01 -1.88
C ASP A 61 -20.19 15.94 -2.01
N GLU A 62 -20.71 15.82 -3.23
CA GLU A 62 -22.15 15.63 -3.52
C GLU A 62 -22.70 14.36 -2.85
N THR A 63 -21.90 13.27 -2.84
CA THR A 63 -22.30 12.01 -2.22
C THR A 63 -22.30 12.11 -0.69
N ILE A 64 -21.40 12.88 -0.10
CA ILE A 64 -21.39 13.17 1.34
C ILE A 64 -22.66 13.98 1.72
N GLU A 65 -23.01 15.03 0.95
CA GLU A 65 -24.23 15.81 1.18
C GLU A 65 -25.48 14.94 1.07
N LYS A 66 -25.57 14.11 0.03
CA LYS A 66 -26.63 13.11 -0.14
C LYS A 66 -26.75 12.19 1.08
N THR A 67 -25.62 11.75 1.62
CA THR A 67 -25.58 10.84 2.79
C THR A 67 -26.18 11.52 4.02
N ILE A 68 -25.84 12.77 4.28
CA ILE A 68 -26.38 13.55 5.41
C ILE A 68 -27.91 13.62 5.29
N GLY A 69 -28.42 14.01 4.11
CA GLY A 69 -29.86 14.08 3.87
C GLY A 69 -30.57 12.74 4.03
N TYR A 70 -29.96 11.64 3.57
CA TYR A 70 -30.52 10.29 3.69
C TYR A 70 -30.62 9.83 5.14
N ILE A 71 -29.57 10.06 5.94
CA ILE A 71 -29.56 9.71 7.37
C ILE A 71 -30.61 10.53 8.15
N GLN A 72 -30.73 11.84 7.87
CA GLN A 72 -31.71 12.71 8.53
C GLN A 72 -33.16 12.27 8.27
N GLN A 73 -33.42 11.60 7.16
CA GLN A 73 -34.72 11.03 6.81
C GLN A 73 -34.96 9.63 7.37
N GLY A 74 -34.03 9.11 8.19
CA GLY A 74 -34.12 7.76 8.78
C GLY A 74 -33.71 6.65 7.81
N GLY A 75 -32.96 6.97 6.76
CA GLY A 75 -32.44 6.01 5.79
C GLY A 75 -31.58 4.91 6.45
N LYS A 76 -31.69 3.69 5.92
CA LYS A 76 -30.93 2.53 6.38
C LYS A 76 -30.06 1.95 5.27
N PHE A 77 -28.92 1.39 5.63
CA PHE A 77 -27.99 0.81 4.70
C PHE A 77 -28.09 -0.73 4.67
N ASP A 78 -28.02 -1.31 3.48
CA ASP A 78 -27.94 -2.75 3.28
C ASP A 78 -26.54 -3.27 3.61
N ILE A 79 -25.50 -2.50 3.22
CA ILE A 79 -24.09 -2.86 3.37
C ILE A 79 -23.35 -1.68 3.98
N SER A 80 -22.46 -1.94 4.94
CA SER A 80 -21.37 -1.02 5.30
C SER A 80 -20.04 -1.57 4.78
N LEU A 81 -19.24 -0.70 4.16
CA LEU A 81 -17.89 -0.98 3.73
C LEU A 81 -16.94 -0.02 4.46
N GLN A 82 -16.14 -0.54 5.39
CA GLN A 82 -15.38 0.27 6.33
C GLN A 82 -13.89 0.21 6.01
N VAL A 83 -13.36 1.30 5.49
CA VAL A 83 -11.97 1.43 5.03
C VAL A 83 -11.15 2.10 6.13
N THR A 84 -10.68 1.29 7.08
CA THR A 84 -9.93 1.74 8.25
C THR A 84 -9.16 0.58 8.88
N ILE A 85 -8.47 0.81 10.01
CA ILE A 85 -7.85 -0.25 10.82
C ILE A 85 -8.94 -1.07 11.53
N PRO A 86 -8.75 -2.39 11.73
CA PRO A 86 -9.79 -3.28 12.22
C PRO A 86 -10.38 -2.89 13.57
N ASN A 87 -9.61 -2.33 14.50
CA ASN A 87 -10.12 -1.89 15.82
C ASN A 87 -11.11 -0.72 15.77
N GLU A 88 -11.34 -0.15 14.58
CA GLU A 88 -12.38 0.87 14.33
C GLU A 88 -13.59 0.32 13.58
N PHE A 89 -13.67 -0.98 13.33
CA PHE A 89 -14.84 -1.59 12.69
C PHE A 89 -16.06 -1.59 13.60
N GLU A 90 -17.22 -1.28 13.04
CA GLU A 90 -18.49 -1.15 13.73
C GLU A 90 -19.62 -1.89 12.98
N ASN A 91 -20.67 -2.29 13.70
CA ASN A 91 -21.89 -2.83 13.10
C ASN A 91 -22.82 -1.68 12.68
N LEU A 92 -22.79 -1.30 11.40
CA LEU A 92 -23.48 -0.12 10.84
C LEU A 92 -24.61 -0.45 9.86
N ALA A 93 -24.69 -1.69 9.40
CA ALA A 93 -25.65 -2.12 8.38
C ALA A 93 -26.08 -3.58 8.60
N ALA A 94 -26.96 -4.09 7.73
CA ALA A 94 -27.36 -5.49 7.75
C ALA A 94 -26.20 -6.44 7.39
N LYS A 95 -25.28 -5.98 6.49
CA LYS A 95 -24.03 -6.65 6.16
C LYS A 95 -22.87 -5.68 6.39
N ASN A 96 -21.84 -6.11 7.12
CA ASN A 96 -20.70 -5.28 7.49
C ASN A 96 -19.41 -5.89 6.94
N ILE A 97 -18.72 -5.14 6.09
CA ILE A 97 -17.48 -5.55 5.42
C ILE A 97 -16.36 -4.63 5.89
N GLY A 98 -15.32 -5.23 6.52
CA GLY A 98 -14.08 -4.53 6.80
C GLY A 98 -13.18 -4.48 5.55
N TYR A 99 -12.54 -3.35 5.28
CA TYR A 99 -11.52 -3.25 4.24
C TYR A 99 -10.28 -2.54 4.79
N THR A 100 -9.23 -3.29 5.05
CA THR A 100 -8.02 -2.78 5.69
C THR A 100 -6.77 -3.02 4.85
N ALA A 101 -5.78 -2.13 4.98
CA ALA A 101 -4.45 -2.36 4.40
C ALA A 101 -3.69 -3.51 5.11
N GLY A 102 -4.21 -3.94 6.25
CA GLY A 102 -3.55 -4.91 7.10
C GLY A 102 -2.43 -4.29 7.92
N ILE A 103 -1.59 -5.14 8.47
CA ILE A 103 -0.46 -4.75 9.32
C ILE A 103 0.86 -5.13 8.65
N GLU A 104 1.85 -4.27 8.81
CA GLU A 104 3.18 -4.45 8.22
C GLU A 104 4.16 -5.16 9.17
N THR A 105 3.67 -6.11 9.94
CA THR A 105 4.41 -6.90 10.92
C THR A 105 4.15 -8.38 10.76
N THR A 106 4.81 -9.22 11.56
CA THR A 106 4.66 -10.68 11.53
C THR A 106 3.39 -11.18 12.24
N ILE A 107 2.73 -10.33 13.06
CA ILE A 107 1.54 -10.69 13.83
C ILE A 107 0.62 -9.47 13.97
N ALA A 108 -0.69 -9.67 13.88
CA ALA A 108 -1.70 -8.65 14.15
C ALA A 108 -2.01 -8.57 15.64
N ALA A 109 -2.49 -7.43 16.13
CA ALA A 109 -2.94 -7.28 17.52
C ALA A 109 -4.19 -8.12 17.81
N PRO A 110 -4.40 -8.61 19.06
CA PRO A 110 -5.61 -9.35 19.44
C PRO A 110 -6.89 -8.55 19.17
N GLU A 111 -6.85 -7.24 19.39
CA GLU A 111 -7.97 -6.33 19.12
C GLU A 111 -8.39 -6.37 17.65
N TRP A 112 -7.44 -6.50 16.75
CA TRP A 112 -7.70 -6.61 15.31
C TRP A 112 -8.42 -7.90 14.96
N ILE A 113 -7.99 -9.03 15.55
CA ILE A 113 -8.63 -10.34 15.33
C ILE A 113 -10.08 -10.32 15.87
N ASN A 114 -10.27 -9.78 17.07
CA ASN A 114 -11.61 -9.63 17.64
C ASN A 114 -12.54 -8.78 16.76
N SER A 115 -12.03 -7.67 16.24
CA SER A 115 -12.81 -6.77 15.39
C SER A 115 -13.10 -7.37 14.00
N CYS A 116 -12.14 -8.08 13.42
CA CYS A 116 -12.37 -8.82 12.18
C CYS A 116 -13.47 -9.87 12.36
N ASN A 117 -13.50 -10.58 13.48
CA ASN A 117 -14.50 -11.61 13.78
C ASN A 117 -15.93 -11.05 13.98
N GLN A 118 -16.08 -9.73 14.10
CA GLN A 118 -17.40 -9.07 14.16
C GLN A 118 -17.94 -8.68 12.78
N MET A 119 -17.14 -8.81 11.73
CA MET A 119 -17.53 -8.49 10.36
C MET A 119 -18.04 -9.74 9.62
N ASP A 120 -18.96 -9.55 8.67
CA ASP A 120 -19.42 -10.64 7.79
C ASP A 120 -18.30 -11.12 6.86
N SER A 121 -17.39 -10.23 6.47
CA SER A 121 -16.15 -10.53 5.76
C SER A 121 -15.15 -9.39 5.88
N VAL A 122 -13.87 -9.70 5.66
CA VAL A 122 -12.82 -8.69 5.62
C VAL A 122 -12.08 -8.79 4.27
N ILE A 123 -11.85 -7.64 3.65
CA ILE A 123 -11.02 -7.50 2.45
C ILE A 123 -9.67 -6.91 2.88
N VAL A 124 -8.60 -7.42 2.32
CA VAL A 124 -7.23 -6.90 2.53
C VAL A 124 -6.54 -6.68 1.19
N VAL A 125 -5.46 -5.90 1.21
CA VAL A 125 -4.78 -5.46 -0.01
C VAL A 125 -3.68 -6.40 -0.50
N SER A 126 -3.27 -7.39 0.33
CA SER A 126 -2.19 -8.32 -0.01
C SER A 126 -2.32 -9.67 0.67
N ASN A 127 -1.65 -10.68 0.09
CA ASN A 127 -1.54 -12.01 0.69
C ASN A 127 -0.79 -11.97 2.03
N HIS A 128 0.18 -11.06 2.19
CA HIS A 128 0.83 -10.84 3.48
C HIS A 128 -0.18 -10.47 4.56
N SER A 129 -1.00 -9.44 4.32
CA SER A 129 -2.03 -9.00 5.26
C SER A 129 -3.03 -10.11 5.60
N LYS A 130 -3.45 -10.90 4.60
CA LYS A 130 -4.31 -12.07 4.81
C LYS A 130 -3.62 -13.09 5.73
N ASN A 131 -2.40 -13.51 5.38
CA ASN A 131 -1.67 -14.52 6.12
C ASN A 131 -1.42 -14.09 7.58
N VAL A 132 -1.10 -12.82 7.82
CA VAL A 132 -0.90 -12.30 9.17
C VAL A 132 -2.18 -12.36 9.99
N LEU A 133 -3.33 -11.94 9.44
CA LEU A 133 -4.62 -12.02 10.15
C LEU A 133 -5.06 -13.47 10.42
N GLU A 134 -4.86 -14.38 9.47
CA GLU A 134 -5.24 -15.80 9.61
C GLU A 134 -4.30 -16.59 10.52
N SER A 135 -3.02 -16.22 10.59
CA SER A 135 -2.02 -16.92 11.41
C SER A 135 -1.89 -16.38 12.84
N SER A 136 -2.40 -15.17 13.12
CA SER A 136 -2.34 -14.57 14.45
C SER A 136 -3.30 -15.30 15.40
N LYS A 137 -2.72 -15.95 16.42
CA LYS A 137 -3.46 -16.72 17.43
C LYS A 137 -2.97 -16.34 18.81
N PHE A 138 -3.91 -16.24 19.74
CA PHE A 138 -3.64 -15.85 21.11
C PHE A 138 -4.31 -16.79 22.10
N GLU A 139 -3.63 -17.05 23.20
CA GLU A 139 -4.17 -17.75 24.35
C GLU A 139 -4.26 -16.77 25.51
N GLY A 140 -5.36 -16.82 26.22
CA GLY A 140 -5.62 -15.99 27.39
C GLY A 140 -6.45 -16.74 28.42
N VAL A 141 -6.75 -16.05 29.50
CA VAL A 141 -7.67 -16.53 30.53
C VAL A 141 -8.75 -15.46 30.71
N ASP A 142 -10.00 -15.86 30.69
CA ASP A 142 -11.12 -14.98 31.04
C ASP A 142 -11.05 -14.60 32.51
N ASP A 143 -10.88 -13.33 32.80
CA ASP A 143 -10.74 -12.81 34.18
C ASP A 143 -12.00 -13.07 35.05
N LYS A 144 -13.16 -13.34 34.43
CA LYS A 144 -14.44 -13.57 35.13
C LYS A 144 -14.70 -15.04 35.40
N THR A 145 -14.39 -15.90 34.41
CA THR A 145 -14.69 -17.33 34.47
C THR A 145 -13.48 -18.18 34.84
N ASN A 146 -12.27 -17.62 34.76
CA ASN A 146 -10.98 -18.29 34.90
C ASN A 146 -10.79 -19.45 33.90
N GLU A 147 -11.52 -19.41 32.78
CA GLU A 147 -11.41 -20.37 31.68
C GLU A 147 -10.37 -19.93 30.66
N ARG A 148 -9.74 -20.90 30.00
CA ARG A 148 -8.82 -20.60 28.88
C ARG A 148 -9.62 -20.13 27.67
N ILE A 149 -9.20 -19.01 27.10
CA ILE A 149 -9.77 -18.44 25.88
C ILE A 149 -8.74 -18.57 24.77
N PHE A 150 -9.20 -19.02 23.61
CA PHE A 150 -8.41 -19.02 22.39
C PHE A 150 -9.02 -17.98 21.44
N LEU A 151 -8.17 -17.06 20.95
CA LEU A 151 -8.55 -16.08 19.96
C LEU A 151 -7.81 -16.37 18.67
N GLU A 152 -8.57 -16.66 17.61
CA GLU A 152 -8.10 -16.79 16.24
C GLU A 152 -9.10 -16.16 15.28
N ASN A 153 -8.68 -15.93 14.04
CA ASN A 153 -9.59 -15.41 13.02
C ASN A 153 -10.60 -16.49 12.59
N THR A 154 -11.87 -16.13 12.64
CA THR A 154 -13.01 -16.98 12.20
C THR A 154 -13.74 -16.38 11.00
N THR A 155 -13.42 -15.15 10.61
CA THR A 155 -14.03 -14.42 9.50
C THR A 155 -13.28 -14.69 8.20
N SER A 156 -14.00 -14.71 7.09
CA SER A 156 -13.40 -14.84 5.76
C SER A 156 -12.53 -13.62 5.43
N ILE A 157 -11.22 -13.84 5.19
CA ILE A 157 -10.27 -12.82 4.74
C ILE A 157 -10.02 -12.99 3.25
N ASN A 158 -10.35 -11.97 2.47
CA ASN A 158 -10.23 -11.98 1.01
C ASN A 158 -9.20 -10.94 0.55
N VAL A 159 -8.48 -11.23 -0.53
CA VAL A 159 -7.45 -10.33 -1.05
C VAL A 159 -7.93 -9.67 -2.33
N VAL A 160 -7.82 -8.33 -2.40
CA VAL A 160 -7.91 -7.57 -3.65
C VAL A 160 -6.76 -6.59 -3.70
N ASN A 161 -5.90 -6.76 -4.68
CA ASN A 161 -4.77 -5.85 -4.90
C ASN A 161 -5.23 -4.54 -5.55
N TYR A 162 -4.36 -3.53 -5.57
CA TYR A 162 -4.66 -2.26 -6.25
C TYR A 162 -4.55 -2.38 -7.77
N PRO A 163 -5.34 -1.61 -8.53
CA PRO A 163 -5.21 -1.52 -9.97
C PRO A 163 -4.01 -0.67 -10.38
N VAL A 164 -3.47 -0.96 -11.55
CA VAL A 164 -2.56 -0.06 -12.27
C VAL A 164 -3.32 1.20 -12.70
N LYS A 165 -2.70 2.36 -12.53
CA LYS A 165 -3.20 3.63 -13.06
C LYS A 165 -2.60 3.90 -14.44
N THR A 166 -3.41 4.39 -15.36
CA THR A 166 -2.99 4.77 -16.71
C THR A 166 -3.29 6.25 -16.95
N PHE A 167 -2.41 6.94 -17.66
CA PHE A 167 -2.51 8.37 -17.91
C PHE A 167 -2.29 8.66 -19.39
N ASP A 168 -3.19 9.45 -20.00
CA ASP A 168 -3.10 9.81 -21.42
C ASP A 168 -2.03 10.87 -21.69
N ASN A 169 -1.82 11.78 -20.75
CA ASN A 169 -0.84 12.85 -20.84
C ASN A 169 -0.13 13.04 -19.51
N LEU A 170 1.21 13.11 -19.56
CA LEU A 170 2.04 13.35 -18.40
C LEU A 170 2.64 14.76 -18.45
N PRO A 171 2.68 15.47 -17.31
CA PRO A 171 3.37 16.75 -17.25
C PRO A 171 4.87 16.54 -17.36
N LYS A 172 5.57 17.45 -18.01
CA LYS A 172 7.03 17.46 -17.99
C LYS A 172 7.51 18.00 -16.64
N LEU A 173 8.26 17.18 -15.93
CA LEU A 173 8.93 17.60 -14.70
C LEU A 173 10.22 18.33 -15.02
N ASN A 174 10.54 19.34 -14.22
CA ASN A 174 11.82 20.04 -14.31
C ASN A 174 12.68 19.69 -13.08
N LEU A 175 13.20 18.46 -13.08
CA LEU A 175 14.11 17.99 -12.06
C LEU A 175 15.49 18.63 -12.29
N GLN A 176 15.93 19.48 -11.35
CA GLN A 176 17.24 20.10 -11.42
C GLN A 176 18.29 19.16 -10.80
N LEU A 177 18.69 18.15 -11.56
CA LEU A 177 19.66 17.15 -11.15
C LEU A 177 20.99 17.40 -11.88
N ASP A 178 22.10 17.44 -11.13
CA ASP A 178 23.45 17.61 -11.69
C ASP A 178 24.17 16.25 -11.86
N THR A 179 23.46 15.15 -11.65
CA THR A 179 23.96 13.78 -11.70
C THR A 179 23.36 13.04 -12.88
N GLU A 180 24.17 12.20 -13.54
CA GLU A 180 23.75 11.47 -14.77
C GLU A 180 22.93 10.22 -14.50
N PHE A 181 23.07 9.64 -13.31
CA PHE A 181 22.33 8.48 -12.85
C PHE A 181 21.69 8.79 -11.50
N ASN A 182 20.39 8.54 -11.37
CA ASN A 182 19.69 8.85 -10.15
C ASN A 182 18.80 7.70 -9.69
N PHE A 183 19.00 7.28 -8.45
CA PHE A 183 18.02 6.48 -7.72
C PHE A 183 16.90 7.37 -7.20
N LEU A 184 15.71 6.80 -7.09
CA LEU A 184 14.53 7.41 -6.47
C LEU A 184 14.12 6.62 -5.24
N THR A 185 13.76 7.31 -4.16
CA THR A 185 13.02 6.71 -3.04
C THR A 185 11.81 7.56 -2.74
N VAL A 186 10.64 6.93 -2.57
CA VAL A 186 9.36 7.60 -2.30
C VAL A 186 8.76 7.03 -1.03
N ALA A 187 8.73 7.83 0.03
CA ALA A 187 8.18 7.40 1.30
C ALA A 187 7.83 8.60 2.20
N GLN A 188 6.81 8.46 3.02
CA GLN A 188 6.63 9.34 4.17
C GLN A 188 7.77 9.08 5.16
N MET A 189 8.34 10.14 5.74
CA MET A 189 9.46 10.02 6.67
C MET A 189 8.98 9.43 8.00
N GLY A 190 9.38 8.20 8.29
CA GLY A 190 9.03 7.46 9.50
C GLY A 190 9.89 6.20 9.64
N HIS A 191 9.97 5.65 10.87
CA HIS A 191 10.81 4.49 11.19
C HIS A 191 10.60 3.33 10.22
N ARG A 192 9.35 2.94 9.98
CA ARG A 192 9.00 1.80 9.13
C ARG A 192 9.52 1.93 7.70
N LYS A 193 9.61 3.15 7.17
CA LYS A 193 10.05 3.39 5.79
C LYS A 193 11.56 3.30 5.59
N ASN A 194 12.33 3.28 6.67
CA ASN A 194 13.77 3.02 6.71
C ASN A 194 14.61 3.93 5.79
N LEU A 195 14.20 5.20 5.62
CA LEU A 195 14.89 6.15 4.75
C LEU A 195 16.34 6.45 5.21
N ASN A 196 16.59 6.43 6.51
CA ASN A 196 17.93 6.70 7.05
C ASN A 196 18.93 5.65 6.57
N THR A 197 18.59 4.36 6.63
CA THR A 197 19.44 3.27 6.12
C THR A 197 19.59 3.37 4.60
N THR A 198 18.51 3.72 3.88
CA THR A 198 18.58 3.93 2.43
C THR A 198 19.60 5.01 2.05
N ILE A 199 19.55 6.18 2.70
CA ILE A 199 20.47 7.30 2.48
C ILE A 199 21.90 6.88 2.86
N LYS A 200 22.07 6.21 4.01
CA LYS A 200 23.38 5.72 4.47
C LYS A 200 24.00 4.79 3.42
N CYS A 201 23.31 3.71 3.06
CA CYS A 201 23.80 2.72 2.11
C CYS A 201 24.16 3.35 0.75
N PHE A 202 23.31 4.27 0.27
CA PHE A 202 23.57 5.00 -0.96
C PHE A 202 24.87 5.81 -0.89
N ILE A 203 25.09 6.57 0.20
CA ILE A 203 26.27 7.42 0.35
C ILE A 203 27.54 6.58 0.49
N GLU A 204 27.48 5.49 1.26
CA GLU A 204 28.62 4.59 1.45
C GLU A 204 29.01 3.88 0.16
N GLU A 205 28.02 3.50 -0.67
CA GLU A 205 28.29 2.78 -1.92
C GLU A 205 28.78 3.68 -3.04
N PHE A 206 28.22 4.90 -3.17
CA PHE A 206 28.48 5.78 -4.30
C PHE A 206 29.31 7.03 -3.95
N HIS A 207 30.00 7.01 -2.82
CA HIS A 207 30.74 8.17 -2.30
C HIS A 207 31.55 8.93 -3.35
N ASP A 208 32.32 8.22 -4.17
CA ASP A 208 33.26 8.78 -5.13
C ASP A 208 32.70 8.92 -6.56
N GLU A 209 31.40 8.71 -6.75
CA GLU A 209 30.76 8.69 -8.06
C GLU A 209 29.75 9.82 -8.23
N ASN A 210 29.56 10.27 -9.47
CA ASN A 210 28.57 11.29 -9.83
C ASN A 210 27.18 10.67 -9.98
N VAL A 211 26.64 10.13 -8.88
CA VAL A 211 25.34 9.46 -8.78
C VAL A 211 24.45 10.22 -7.81
N GLY A 212 23.15 10.28 -8.07
CA GLY A 212 22.15 10.96 -7.25
C GLY A 212 21.19 10.00 -6.54
N LEU A 213 20.68 10.44 -5.40
CA LEU A 213 19.51 9.87 -4.74
C LEU A 213 18.46 10.95 -4.59
N VAL A 214 17.35 10.82 -5.30
CA VAL A 214 16.18 11.69 -5.16
C VAL A 214 15.28 11.12 -4.07
N VAL A 215 15.14 11.86 -2.98
CA VAL A 215 14.31 11.49 -1.82
C VAL A 215 13.01 12.26 -1.91
N LYS A 216 11.97 11.63 -2.43
CA LYS A 216 10.60 12.15 -2.44
C LYS A 216 9.94 11.82 -1.11
N THR A 217 9.84 12.81 -0.23
CA THR A 217 9.36 12.59 1.13
C THR A 217 8.64 13.81 1.71
N ASN A 218 7.84 13.56 2.74
CA ASN A 218 7.28 14.53 3.67
C ASN A 218 7.14 13.86 5.05
N LEU A 219 6.96 14.64 6.12
CA LEU A 219 6.58 14.10 7.42
C LEU A 219 5.08 13.83 7.49
N ALA A 220 4.27 14.87 7.27
CA ALA A 220 2.83 14.81 7.39
C ALA A 220 2.11 15.73 6.40
N LYS A 221 2.65 16.91 6.12
CA LYS A 221 1.94 17.99 5.42
C LYS A 221 2.78 18.60 4.30
N ASN A 222 2.11 19.35 3.43
CA ASN A 222 2.72 20.11 2.36
C ASN A 222 3.00 21.56 2.81
N SER A 223 3.92 21.74 3.75
CA SER A 223 4.27 23.05 4.31
C SER A 223 5.77 23.31 4.30
N LEU A 224 6.16 24.59 4.37
CA LEU A 224 7.57 24.97 4.48
C LEU A 224 8.22 24.46 5.78
N ILE A 225 7.47 24.36 6.86
CA ILE A 225 7.95 23.80 8.13
C ILE A 225 8.26 22.31 7.93
N ASP A 226 7.34 21.55 7.37
CA ASP A 226 7.54 20.12 7.06
C ASP A 226 8.77 19.92 6.15
N ARG A 227 8.90 20.74 5.09
CA ARG A 227 10.07 20.70 4.19
C ARG A 227 11.38 20.95 4.94
N ASN A 228 11.41 21.97 5.80
CA ASN A 228 12.62 22.32 6.54
C ASN A 228 13.00 21.21 7.53
N THR A 229 12.02 20.58 8.17
CA THR A 229 12.25 19.44 9.04
C THR A 229 12.76 18.22 8.26
N CYS A 230 12.16 17.88 7.12
CA CYS A 230 12.68 16.82 6.26
C CYS A 230 14.12 17.09 5.83
N LYS A 231 14.42 18.34 5.43
CA LYS A 231 15.79 18.75 5.06
C LYS A 231 16.78 18.60 6.22
N ALA A 232 16.37 19.00 7.44
CA ALA A 232 17.20 18.89 8.64
C ALA A 232 17.47 17.41 8.99
N ASN A 233 16.45 16.56 8.91
CA ASN A 233 16.60 15.13 9.18
C ASN A 233 17.56 14.47 8.19
N ILE A 234 17.37 14.69 6.89
CA ILE A 234 18.29 14.18 5.85
C ILE A 234 19.71 14.67 6.09
N LYS A 235 19.87 15.96 6.39
CA LYS A 235 21.19 16.55 6.71
C LYS A 235 21.81 15.86 7.93
N SER A 236 21.03 15.62 8.98
CA SER A 236 21.51 14.94 10.20
C SER A 236 22.03 13.53 9.89
N VAL A 237 21.34 12.78 9.03
CA VAL A 237 21.81 11.45 8.58
C VAL A 237 23.16 11.60 7.85
N ILE A 238 23.24 12.52 6.90
CA ILE A 238 24.47 12.74 6.12
C ILE A 238 25.64 13.16 7.05
N ASP A 239 25.40 14.11 7.94
CA ASP A 239 26.41 14.60 8.88
C ASP A 239 26.91 13.49 9.83
N SER A 240 26.04 12.57 10.24
CA SER A 240 26.39 11.44 11.12
C SER A 240 27.35 10.43 10.49
N LEU A 241 27.44 10.39 9.17
CA LEU A 241 28.35 9.49 8.46
C LEU A 241 29.80 10.00 8.46
N ASN A 242 30.04 11.26 8.82
CA ASN A 242 31.35 11.89 8.85
C ASN A 242 32.15 11.72 7.53
N VAL A 243 31.45 11.77 6.40
CA VAL A 243 32.05 11.64 5.05
C VAL A 243 32.38 13.00 4.48
N GLU A 244 33.62 13.20 4.06
CA GLU A 244 34.10 14.43 3.42
C GLU A 244 34.28 14.20 1.91
N ASN A 245 34.21 15.28 1.13
CA ASN A 245 34.51 15.28 -0.29
C ASN A 245 33.70 14.30 -1.17
N ARG A 246 32.50 13.88 -0.73
CA ARG A 246 31.65 13.00 -1.51
C ARG A 246 31.25 13.64 -2.85
N LYS A 247 31.25 12.84 -3.93
CA LYS A 247 30.77 13.24 -5.26
C LYS A 247 29.28 12.95 -5.43
N CYS A 248 28.77 11.88 -4.80
CA CYS A 248 27.35 11.55 -4.87
C CYS A 248 26.49 12.64 -4.25
N LYS A 249 25.26 12.78 -4.74
CA LYS A 249 24.33 13.83 -4.31
C LYS A 249 23.04 13.26 -3.76
N VAL A 250 22.48 13.90 -2.74
CA VAL A 250 21.15 13.58 -2.20
C VAL A 250 20.26 14.80 -2.42
N TYR A 251 19.15 14.61 -3.13
CA TYR A 251 18.19 15.63 -3.49
C TYR A 251 16.91 15.45 -2.71
N LEU A 252 16.38 16.49 -2.11
CA LEU A 252 15.05 16.46 -1.46
C LEU A 252 13.99 16.95 -2.44
N LEU A 253 13.05 16.07 -2.80
CA LEU A 253 11.82 16.42 -3.48
C LEU A 253 10.67 16.40 -2.47
N HIS A 254 10.24 17.60 -2.05
CA HIS A 254 9.20 17.78 -1.04
C HIS A 254 7.96 18.42 -1.66
N GLY A 255 6.80 18.07 -1.15
CA GLY A 255 5.53 18.65 -1.56
C GLY A 255 4.57 17.61 -2.13
N ASN A 256 3.30 18.01 -2.21
CA ASN A 256 2.28 17.17 -2.86
C ASN A 256 2.56 17.14 -4.38
N MET A 257 2.27 16.01 -4.97
CA MET A 257 2.24 15.81 -6.42
C MET A 257 0.90 15.15 -6.78
N THR A 258 0.38 15.42 -7.96
CA THR A 258 -0.79 14.71 -8.51
C THR A 258 -0.39 13.28 -8.91
N ASP A 259 -1.36 12.45 -9.23
CA ASP A 259 -1.09 11.09 -9.71
C ASP A 259 -0.31 11.12 -11.04
N GLU A 260 -0.62 12.08 -11.93
CA GLU A 260 0.08 12.30 -13.20
C GLU A 260 1.53 12.76 -12.98
N GLU A 261 1.75 13.67 -12.02
CA GLU A 261 3.11 14.13 -11.65
C GLU A 261 3.93 13.01 -11.02
N MET A 262 3.32 12.17 -10.17
CA MET A 262 3.99 11.01 -9.59
C MET A 262 4.35 9.99 -10.66
N HIS A 263 3.43 9.70 -11.59
CA HIS A 263 3.74 8.79 -12.70
C HIS A 263 4.83 9.39 -13.61
N ALA A 264 4.76 10.69 -13.92
CA ALA A 264 5.80 11.39 -14.66
C ALA A 264 7.17 11.28 -13.97
N LEU A 265 7.22 11.29 -12.64
CA LEU A 265 8.46 11.09 -11.87
C LEU A 265 9.04 9.67 -12.06
N TYR A 266 8.19 8.64 -12.06
CA TYR A 266 8.65 7.26 -12.24
C TYR A 266 9.15 6.96 -13.67
N VAL A 267 8.67 7.71 -14.67
CA VAL A 267 9.09 7.53 -16.08
C VAL A 267 10.03 8.64 -16.56
N ASP A 268 10.52 9.51 -15.68
CA ASP A 268 11.45 10.60 -16.04
C ASP A 268 12.81 10.04 -16.48
N GLU A 269 13.33 10.53 -17.61
CA GLU A 269 14.57 10.04 -18.20
C GLU A 269 15.82 10.18 -17.29
N ASN A 270 15.75 11.07 -16.28
CA ASN A 270 16.81 11.27 -15.31
C ASN A 270 16.68 10.34 -14.09
N ILE A 271 15.62 9.55 -13.97
CA ILE A 271 15.40 8.59 -12.88
C ILE A 271 15.62 7.18 -13.41
N ASN A 272 16.55 6.45 -12.83
CA ASN A 272 17.02 5.19 -13.39
C ASN A 272 16.59 3.94 -12.61
N ALA A 273 16.35 4.05 -11.31
CA ALA A 273 15.88 2.94 -10.48
C ALA A 273 15.20 3.44 -9.20
N MET A 274 14.23 2.67 -8.70
CA MET A 274 13.61 2.86 -7.40
C MET A 274 14.34 2.05 -6.34
N VAL A 275 14.69 2.66 -5.20
CA VAL A 275 15.17 1.95 -4.02
C VAL A 275 14.22 2.17 -2.85
N ALA A 276 13.69 1.09 -2.30
CA ALA A 276 12.82 1.11 -1.15
C ALA A 276 13.03 -0.15 -0.30
N ILE A 277 13.55 0.04 0.91
CA ILE A 277 13.86 -1.04 1.85
C ILE A 277 13.08 -0.88 3.16
N PRO A 278 11.73 -0.79 3.10
CA PRO A 278 10.92 -0.61 4.29
C PRO A 278 11.00 -1.83 5.21
N HIS A 279 10.70 -1.63 6.49
CA HIS A 279 10.58 -2.73 7.45
C HIS A 279 9.32 -3.58 7.21
N GLY A 280 8.39 -3.12 6.40
CA GLY A 280 7.17 -3.78 5.97
C GLY A 280 6.20 -2.82 5.28
N GLU A 281 5.37 -3.36 4.42
CA GLU A 281 4.31 -2.65 3.70
C GLU A 281 3.02 -3.48 3.71
N GLY A 282 1.87 -2.84 3.88
CA GLY A 282 0.59 -3.50 3.64
C GLY A 282 0.44 -3.93 2.18
N TYR A 283 0.86 -3.04 1.25
CA TYR A 283 0.98 -3.32 -0.18
C TYR A 283 2.26 -2.75 -0.79
N GLY A 284 2.60 -1.49 -0.48
CA GLY A 284 3.75 -0.78 -1.04
C GLY A 284 3.41 -0.01 -2.31
N LEU A 285 2.39 0.86 -2.28
CA LEU A 285 1.92 1.62 -3.45
C LEU A 285 3.04 2.31 -4.24
N PRO A 286 4.00 3.04 -3.63
CA PRO A 286 5.09 3.66 -4.39
C PRO A 286 5.99 2.64 -5.11
N ILE A 287 6.20 1.47 -4.51
CA ILE A 287 6.99 0.38 -5.11
C ILE A 287 6.21 -0.22 -6.29
N PHE A 288 4.90 -0.42 -6.13
CA PHE A 288 4.02 -0.90 -7.18
C PHE A 288 3.95 0.08 -8.35
N GLU A 289 3.81 1.38 -8.06
CA GLU A 289 3.80 2.44 -9.06
C GLU A 289 5.09 2.48 -9.87
N ALA A 290 6.25 2.39 -9.23
CA ALA A 290 7.54 2.26 -9.90
C ALA A 290 7.60 1.01 -10.79
N ALA A 291 7.21 -0.15 -10.27
CA ALA A 291 7.28 -1.41 -10.98
C ALA A 291 6.40 -1.43 -12.24
N TYR A 292 5.15 -0.97 -12.17
CA TYR A 292 4.28 -0.93 -13.35
C TYR A 292 4.59 0.23 -14.32
N SER A 293 5.38 1.22 -13.88
CA SER A 293 5.91 2.27 -14.75
C SER A 293 7.17 1.82 -15.50
N GLY A 294 7.66 0.61 -15.27
CA GLY A 294 8.87 0.10 -15.92
C GLY A 294 10.16 0.56 -15.25
N LEU A 295 10.09 1.21 -14.09
CA LEU A 295 11.28 1.60 -13.32
C LEU A 295 11.82 0.39 -12.56
N PRO A 296 13.11 0.01 -12.71
CA PRO A 296 13.73 -1.06 -11.96
C PRO A 296 13.60 -0.86 -10.44
N VAL A 297 13.28 -1.91 -9.71
CA VAL A 297 13.05 -1.86 -8.26
C VAL A 297 14.14 -2.60 -7.49
N ILE A 298 14.62 -1.97 -6.43
CA ILE A 298 15.51 -2.56 -5.41
C ILE A 298 14.74 -2.54 -4.10
N SER A 299 14.43 -3.71 -3.53
CA SER A 299 13.59 -3.81 -2.33
C SER A 299 13.87 -5.07 -1.52
N VAL A 300 13.32 -5.13 -0.30
CA VAL A 300 13.28 -6.38 0.49
C VAL A 300 12.20 -7.31 -0.03
N GLY A 301 12.48 -8.61 -0.08
CA GLY A 301 11.53 -9.65 -0.52
C GLY A 301 10.58 -10.07 0.59
N TRP A 302 9.92 -9.10 1.28
CA TRP A 302 9.05 -9.37 2.41
C TRP A 302 7.84 -8.43 2.43
N SER A 303 6.71 -8.92 2.97
CA SER A 303 5.43 -8.24 3.15
C SER A 303 4.63 -7.98 1.85
N GLY A 304 3.75 -6.96 1.83
CA GLY A 304 2.75 -6.79 0.79
C GLY A 304 3.27 -6.58 -0.63
N GLN A 305 4.48 -6.02 -0.78
CA GLN A 305 5.10 -5.84 -2.11
C GLN A 305 5.45 -7.15 -2.82
N CYS A 306 5.51 -8.27 -2.08
CA CYS A 306 5.77 -9.58 -2.69
C CYS A 306 4.67 -9.99 -3.68
N ASP A 307 3.43 -9.51 -3.53
CA ASP A 307 2.31 -9.84 -4.41
C ASP A 307 2.54 -9.44 -5.88
N PHE A 308 3.38 -8.44 -6.13
CA PHE A 308 3.66 -7.95 -7.48
C PHE A 308 5.15 -7.98 -7.86
N LEU A 309 6.07 -8.12 -6.90
CA LEU A 309 7.50 -8.21 -7.18
C LEU A 309 7.94 -9.64 -7.55
N TYR A 310 7.18 -10.65 -7.16
CA TYR A 310 7.40 -12.03 -7.56
C TYR A 310 6.37 -12.47 -8.60
N ASP A 311 6.70 -13.50 -9.36
CA ASP A 311 5.72 -14.22 -10.16
C ASP A 311 4.92 -15.23 -9.30
N LYS A 312 3.93 -15.86 -9.93
CA LYS A 312 3.08 -16.87 -9.27
C LYS A 312 3.59 -18.30 -9.43
N GLN A 313 4.83 -18.48 -9.91
CA GLN A 313 5.45 -19.80 -10.08
C GLN A 313 5.83 -20.40 -8.72
N MET A 314 6.12 -21.69 -8.70
CA MET A 314 6.60 -22.38 -7.50
C MET A 314 7.93 -23.06 -7.79
N PRO A 315 9.04 -22.64 -7.19
CA PRO A 315 9.18 -21.50 -6.28
C PRO A 315 9.01 -20.14 -6.98
N PRO A 316 8.52 -19.10 -6.27
CA PRO A 316 8.31 -17.79 -6.87
C PRO A 316 9.64 -17.18 -7.32
N LYS A 317 9.67 -16.61 -8.52
CA LYS A 317 10.84 -15.96 -9.07
C LYS A 317 10.75 -14.45 -8.86
N PRO A 318 11.80 -13.79 -8.34
CA PRO A 318 11.84 -12.34 -8.22
C PRO A 318 11.96 -11.66 -9.60
N HIS A 319 11.33 -10.50 -9.73
CA HIS A 319 11.45 -9.59 -10.86
C HIS A 319 12.00 -8.21 -10.43
N PHE A 320 12.90 -8.20 -9.45
CA PHE A 320 13.50 -7.01 -8.84
C PHE A 320 14.86 -7.36 -8.23
N TYR A 321 15.64 -6.36 -7.86
CA TYR A 321 16.88 -6.54 -7.11
C TYR A 321 16.54 -6.80 -5.65
N GLU A 322 16.63 -8.07 -5.25
CA GLU A 322 16.18 -8.52 -3.93
C GLU A 322 17.26 -8.28 -2.87
N VAL A 323 16.93 -7.47 -1.89
CA VAL A 323 17.78 -7.17 -0.73
C VAL A 323 17.52 -8.20 0.37
N ALA A 324 18.59 -8.85 0.84
CA ALA A 324 18.51 -9.77 1.98
C ALA A 324 18.14 -9.03 3.28
N PHE A 325 17.38 -9.69 4.15
CA PHE A 325 16.89 -9.11 5.39
C PHE A 325 16.87 -10.12 6.54
N ASP A 326 16.74 -9.62 7.76
CA ASP A 326 16.51 -10.42 8.96
C ASP A 326 15.19 -9.97 9.60
N ILE A 327 14.37 -10.91 10.09
CA ILE A 327 13.22 -10.57 10.92
C ILE A 327 13.72 -10.33 12.35
N ARG A 328 13.43 -9.14 12.89
CA ARG A 328 13.78 -8.74 14.26
C ARG A 328 12.59 -8.08 14.94
N PRO A 329 12.56 -8.02 16.29
CA PRO A 329 11.50 -7.31 17.02
C PRO A 329 11.32 -5.85 16.55
N VAL A 330 10.07 -5.39 16.55
CA VAL A 330 9.74 -3.97 16.36
C VAL A 330 10.32 -3.17 17.52
N PRO A 331 11.00 -2.03 17.28
CA PRO A 331 11.59 -1.24 18.35
C PRO A 331 10.51 -0.60 19.23
N GLN A 332 10.81 -0.42 20.50
CA GLN A 332 9.85 0.05 21.52
C GLN A 332 9.15 1.37 21.14
N GLU A 333 9.90 2.29 20.50
CA GLU A 333 9.38 3.58 20.05
C GLU A 333 8.40 3.49 18.87
N ALA A 334 8.32 2.35 18.20
CA ALA A 334 7.39 2.11 17.09
C ALA A 334 6.19 1.25 17.51
N LEU A 335 6.13 0.78 18.76
CA LEU A 335 4.97 0.07 19.29
C LEU A 335 3.77 1.00 19.36
N TRP A 336 2.61 0.46 19.04
CA TRP A 336 1.35 1.19 19.10
C TRP A 336 0.27 0.26 19.70
N ALA A 337 -0.14 0.60 20.93
CA ALA A 337 -1.09 -0.22 21.68
C ALA A 337 -2.36 -0.52 20.86
N GLY A 338 -2.75 -1.80 20.80
CA GLY A 338 -3.90 -2.29 20.03
C GLY A 338 -3.68 -2.32 18.51
N VAL A 339 -2.46 -2.02 18.01
CA VAL A 339 -2.11 -2.04 16.58
C VAL A 339 -0.81 -2.80 16.36
N ILE A 340 0.31 -2.35 16.92
CA ILE A 340 1.62 -3.02 16.82
C ILE A 340 2.00 -3.51 18.20
N VAL A 341 1.96 -4.83 18.38
CA VAL A 341 2.22 -5.49 19.66
C VAL A 341 3.71 -5.84 19.83
N GLU A 342 4.14 -6.03 21.07
CA GLU A 342 5.54 -6.28 21.42
C GLU A 342 6.14 -7.53 20.74
N GLN A 343 5.30 -8.54 20.49
CA GLN A 343 5.71 -9.78 19.81
C GLN A 343 5.90 -9.60 18.30
N SER A 344 5.59 -8.42 17.78
CA SER A 344 5.69 -8.12 16.36
C SER A 344 7.14 -8.08 15.88
N GLY A 345 7.37 -8.61 14.68
CA GLY A 345 8.63 -8.51 13.97
C GLY A 345 8.52 -7.65 12.70
N TRP A 346 9.64 -7.04 12.34
CA TRP A 346 9.87 -6.31 11.10
C TRP A 346 11.05 -6.89 10.33
N ALA A 347 11.04 -6.71 9.00
CA ALA A 347 12.20 -7.00 8.16
C ALA A 347 13.24 -5.87 8.27
N TYR A 348 14.44 -6.23 8.63
CA TYR A 348 15.60 -5.34 8.64
C TYR A 348 16.51 -5.67 7.47
N ALA A 349 16.54 -4.81 6.48
CA ALA A 349 17.42 -4.93 5.32
C ALA A 349 18.88 -5.02 5.76
N ARG A 350 19.64 -5.94 5.18
CA ARG A 350 21.10 -6.04 5.41
C ARG A 350 21.78 -4.96 4.59
N GLU A 351 22.54 -4.09 5.25
CA GLU A 351 23.20 -2.93 4.62
C GLU A 351 24.11 -3.35 3.45
N GLU A 352 24.93 -4.40 3.66
CA GLU A 352 25.83 -4.90 2.60
C GLU A 352 25.05 -5.43 1.38
N SER A 353 23.93 -6.14 1.60
CA SER A 353 23.08 -6.59 0.52
C SER A 353 22.41 -5.39 -0.19
N THR A 354 22.01 -4.36 0.55
CA THR A 354 21.42 -3.14 -0.02
C THR A 354 22.41 -2.44 -0.95
N LYS A 355 23.65 -2.24 -0.48
CA LYS A 355 24.74 -1.65 -1.29
C LYS A 355 25.02 -2.49 -2.53
N GLN A 356 25.14 -3.81 -2.35
CA GLN A 356 25.39 -4.74 -3.46
C GLN A 356 24.27 -4.69 -4.52
N GLN A 357 23.00 -4.67 -4.12
CA GLN A 357 21.87 -4.62 -5.06
C GLN A 357 21.77 -3.27 -5.76
N MET A 358 22.07 -2.15 -5.07
CA MET A 358 22.17 -0.85 -5.71
C MET A 358 23.31 -0.83 -6.75
N ARG A 359 24.49 -1.35 -6.40
CA ARG A 359 25.64 -1.47 -7.31
C ARG A 359 25.32 -2.33 -8.51
N GLN A 360 24.74 -3.49 -8.30
CA GLN A 360 24.35 -4.41 -9.36
C GLN A 360 23.36 -3.75 -10.34
N CYS A 361 22.34 -3.06 -9.84
CA CYS A 361 21.38 -2.34 -10.67
C CYS A 361 22.04 -1.24 -11.50
N PHE A 362 22.93 -0.46 -10.87
CA PHE A 362 23.69 0.60 -11.54
C PHE A 362 24.57 0.03 -12.67
N ASP A 363 25.32 -1.03 -12.39
CA ASP A 363 26.22 -1.66 -13.35
C ASP A 363 25.44 -2.32 -14.51
N ASP A 364 24.32 -2.99 -14.21
CA ASP A 364 23.46 -3.63 -15.22
C ASP A 364 22.89 -2.60 -16.20
N ILE A 365 22.45 -1.44 -15.73
CA ILE A 365 21.94 -0.36 -16.58
C ILE A 365 23.08 0.25 -17.41
N ARG A 366 24.21 0.57 -16.80
CA ARG A 366 25.34 1.19 -17.49
C ARG A 366 25.97 0.28 -18.54
N ASN A 367 26.01 -1.00 -18.29
CA ASN A 367 26.59 -2.00 -19.19
C ASN A 367 25.56 -2.57 -20.18
N ASN A 368 24.30 -2.10 -20.15
CA ASN A 368 23.20 -2.58 -20.98
C ASN A 368 23.03 -4.13 -20.90
N ASN A 369 23.02 -4.67 -19.68
CA ASN A 369 22.89 -6.11 -19.44
C ASN A 369 21.45 -6.57 -19.72
N GLU A 370 21.21 -7.11 -20.92
CA GLU A 370 19.87 -7.52 -21.39
C GLU A 370 19.20 -8.59 -20.51
N ASP A 371 19.97 -9.38 -19.77
CA ASP A 371 19.44 -10.41 -18.88
C ASP A 371 19.07 -9.91 -17.49
N SER A 372 19.37 -8.66 -17.17
CA SER A 372 19.12 -8.06 -15.87
C SER A 372 17.63 -7.76 -15.61
N TYR A 373 17.28 -7.61 -14.35
CA TYR A 373 15.95 -7.11 -13.96
C TYR A 373 15.70 -5.69 -14.47
N ALA A 374 16.74 -4.87 -14.57
CA ALA A 374 16.63 -3.50 -15.04
C ALA A 374 16.18 -3.44 -16.50
N LEU A 375 16.82 -4.21 -17.38
CA LEU A 375 16.48 -4.19 -18.81
C LEU A 375 15.15 -4.91 -19.11
N LYS A 376 14.71 -5.82 -18.23
CA LYS A 376 13.42 -6.52 -18.31
C LYS A 376 12.28 -5.79 -17.59
N SER A 377 12.53 -4.64 -16.96
CA SER A 377 11.53 -3.91 -16.18
C SER A 377 10.31 -3.46 -16.99
N CYS A 378 10.51 -3.06 -18.27
CA CYS A 378 9.41 -2.69 -19.16
C CYS A 378 8.53 -3.89 -19.54
N GLU A 379 9.10 -5.10 -19.75
CA GLU A 379 8.34 -6.31 -19.99
C GLU A 379 7.52 -6.66 -18.74
N ARG A 380 8.13 -6.55 -17.55
CA ARG A 380 7.43 -6.77 -16.29
C ARG A 380 6.31 -5.77 -16.08
N ALA A 381 6.48 -4.51 -16.42
CA ALA A 381 5.44 -3.49 -16.35
C ALA A 381 4.21 -3.85 -17.21
N ALA A 382 4.43 -4.39 -18.41
CA ALA A 382 3.35 -4.85 -19.28
C ALA A 382 2.58 -6.04 -18.67
N GLU A 383 3.28 -7.00 -18.04
CA GLU A 383 2.66 -8.11 -17.31
C GLU A 383 1.83 -7.61 -16.13
N LEU A 384 2.36 -6.67 -15.33
CA LEU A 384 1.66 -6.07 -14.19
C LEU A 384 0.42 -5.31 -14.65
N SER A 385 0.51 -4.54 -15.73
CA SER A 385 -0.61 -3.79 -16.30
C SER A 385 -1.76 -4.71 -16.72
N LYS A 386 -1.46 -5.91 -17.20
CA LYS A 386 -2.47 -6.92 -17.52
C LYS A 386 -3.00 -7.63 -16.26
N ALA A 387 -2.12 -8.03 -15.34
CA ALA A 387 -2.49 -8.78 -14.15
C ALA A 387 -3.33 -7.96 -13.16
N PHE A 388 -3.04 -6.67 -13.07
CA PHE A 388 -3.67 -5.71 -12.15
C PHE A 388 -4.45 -4.63 -12.90
N SER A 389 -5.09 -5.00 -14.02
CA SER A 389 -5.90 -4.05 -14.78
C SER A 389 -7.05 -3.50 -13.95
N LYS A 390 -7.46 -2.27 -14.24
CA LYS A 390 -8.55 -1.58 -13.55
C LYS A 390 -9.84 -2.41 -13.59
N GLU A 391 -10.19 -2.92 -14.75
CA GLU A 391 -11.41 -3.70 -14.96
C GLU A 391 -11.42 -4.96 -14.07
N LYS A 392 -10.29 -5.67 -14.03
CA LYS A 392 -10.16 -6.87 -13.22
C LYS A 392 -10.23 -6.56 -11.72
N MET A 393 -9.45 -5.59 -11.24
CA MET A 393 -9.42 -5.27 -9.80
C MET A 393 -10.76 -4.71 -9.31
N TYR A 394 -11.45 -3.91 -10.13
CA TYR A 394 -12.79 -3.42 -9.81
C TYR A 394 -13.81 -4.55 -9.80
N GLY A 395 -13.77 -5.46 -10.79
CA GLY A 395 -14.63 -6.63 -10.84
C GLY A 395 -14.43 -7.55 -9.64
N ASP A 396 -13.18 -7.90 -9.33
CA ASP A 396 -12.83 -8.73 -8.16
C ASP A 396 -13.35 -8.10 -6.85
N PHE A 397 -13.21 -6.78 -6.69
CA PHE A 397 -13.69 -6.06 -5.52
C PHE A 397 -15.23 -6.09 -5.41
N VAL A 398 -15.94 -5.79 -6.49
CA VAL A 398 -17.42 -5.81 -6.53
C VAL A 398 -17.95 -7.20 -6.25
N ASN A 399 -17.32 -8.25 -6.80
CA ASN A 399 -17.71 -9.64 -6.56
C ASN A 399 -17.64 -10.01 -5.08
N LEU A 400 -16.64 -9.54 -4.34
CA LEU A 400 -16.55 -9.78 -2.89
C LEU A 400 -17.61 -8.99 -2.10
N VAL A 401 -17.91 -7.77 -2.50
CA VAL A 401 -18.94 -6.96 -1.83
C VAL A 401 -20.34 -7.56 -2.02
N THR A 402 -20.61 -8.12 -3.20
CA THR A 402 -21.92 -8.71 -3.55
C THR A 402 -22.07 -10.18 -3.19
N ASP A 403 -21.02 -10.88 -2.76
CA ASP A 403 -20.96 -12.35 -2.64
C ASP A 403 -21.31 -13.09 -3.95
N ALA A 404 -21.04 -12.48 -5.08
CA ALA A 404 -21.43 -13.00 -6.40
C ALA A 404 -20.87 -14.41 -6.67
N LYS A 405 -19.66 -14.70 -6.16
CA LYS A 405 -19.05 -16.02 -6.29
C LYS A 405 -19.78 -17.09 -5.48
N LYS A 406 -20.20 -16.78 -4.23
CA LYS A 406 -21.03 -17.69 -3.43
C LYS A 406 -22.39 -17.97 -4.08
N LEU A 407 -22.97 -16.96 -4.73
CA LEU A 407 -24.24 -17.12 -5.43
C LEU A 407 -24.11 -18.00 -6.67
N GLN A 408 -22.98 -17.90 -7.40
CA GLN A 408 -22.67 -18.79 -8.53
C GLN A 408 -22.44 -20.23 -8.06
N ASP A 409 -21.61 -20.45 -7.05
CA ASP A 409 -21.33 -21.77 -6.48
C ASP A 409 -22.64 -22.45 -6.00
N VAL A 410 -23.53 -21.72 -5.33
CA VAL A 410 -24.85 -22.22 -4.90
C VAL A 410 -25.79 -22.50 -6.09
N GLN A 411 -25.73 -21.69 -7.15
CA GLN A 411 -26.51 -21.93 -8.35
C GLN A 411 -26.03 -23.19 -9.09
N GLU A 412 -24.73 -23.39 -9.22
CA GLU A 412 -24.12 -24.59 -9.80
C GLU A 412 -24.46 -25.83 -8.96
N GLU A 413 -24.36 -25.77 -7.61
CA GLU A 413 -24.77 -26.87 -6.73
C GLU A 413 -26.28 -27.20 -6.86
N VAL A 414 -27.13 -26.20 -7.00
CA VAL A 414 -28.57 -26.39 -7.19
C VAL A 414 -28.89 -26.98 -8.57
N GLU A 415 -28.19 -26.53 -9.61
CA GLU A 415 -28.30 -27.10 -10.96
C GLU A 415 -27.82 -28.56 -11.01
N ASP A 416 -26.70 -28.88 -10.34
CA ASP A 416 -26.21 -30.27 -10.23
C ASP A 416 -27.18 -31.15 -9.45
N LEU A 417 -27.73 -30.66 -8.33
CA LEU A 417 -28.77 -31.39 -7.58
C LEU A 417 -30.06 -31.60 -8.39
N LEU A 418 -30.45 -30.64 -9.22
CA LEU A 418 -31.62 -30.76 -10.09
C LEU A 418 -31.37 -31.76 -11.23
N ASN A 419 -30.13 -31.79 -11.78
CA ASN A 419 -29.72 -32.73 -12.82
C ASN A 419 -29.64 -34.19 -12.31
N ASP A 420 -29.26 -34.36 -11.02
CA ASP A 420 -29.25 -35.68 -10.36
C ASP A 420 -30.67 -36.21 -9.98
N LEU A 421 -31.69 -35.35 -10.01
CA LEU A 421 -33.07 -35.70 -9.72
C LEU A 421 -33.94 -35.97 -10.97
N LEU A 422 -33.41 -35.65 -12.17
CA LEU A 422 -34.04 -35.89 -13.47
C LEU A 422 -33.44 -37.10 -14.18
#